data_35619ce2b3a49f751065f98eacf48d83
#
_entry.id   35619ce2b3a49f751065f98eacf48d83
#
_cell.length_a   1.000
_cell.length_b   1.000
_cell.length_c   1.000
_cell.angle_alpha   90.00
_cell.angle_beta   90.00
_cell.angle_gamma   90.00
#
_symmetry.space_group_name_H-M   'P 1'
#
loop_
_entity.id
_entity.type
_entity.pdbx_description
1 polymer ?
#
loop_
_entity_poly.entity_id
_entity_poly.type
_entity_poly.pdbx_seq_one_letter_code
_entity_poly.pdbx_strand_id
1 'polypeptide(L)'
;QLLFLVILYFIKPGLFRFDLTEPLLGENAVVVGALAAIAIVNLVTSFTLRKRYIGQAIATGSIAMVQSALIVGCALCESISLFGLLLGIAFDYPYFFAFSIVGIVGTMLHFPRRGDIHAASFKPGL
;
A
#
# COMPACT_ATOMS: atom_id res chain seq x y z
N GLN A 1 -8.88 0.19 -2.57
CA GLN A 1 -7.95 0.78 -3.56
C GLN A 1 -8.63 0.93 -4.91
N LEU A 2 -9.28 -0.10 -5.43
CA LEU A 2 -10.07 0.00 -6.67
C LEU A 2 -11.20 1.02 -6.54
N LEU A 3 -11.81 1.12 -5.36
CA LEU A 3 -12.84 2.12 -5.08
C LEU A 3 -12.31 3.56 -5.26
N PHE A 4 -11.07 3.82 -4.87
CA PHE A 4 -10.44 5.15 -5.06
C PHE A 4 -10.30 5.51 -6.54
N LEU A 5 -9.95 4.55 -7.37
CA LEU A 5 -9.91 4.74 -8.84
C LEU A 5 -11.29 5.00 -9.42
N VAL A 6 -12.31 4.29 -8.94
CA VAL A 6 -13.70 4.50 -9.35
C VAL A 6 -14.18 5.90 -8.97
N ILE A 7 -13.92 6.31 -7.72
CA ILE A 7 -14.27 7.66 -7.23
C ILE A 7 -13.61 8.73 -8.11
N LEU A 8 -12.32 8.58 -8.38
CA LEU A 8 -11.55 9.54 -9.18
C LEU A 8 -12.07 9.61 -10.63
N TYR A 9 -12.45 8.46 -11.20
CA TYR A 9 -13.03 8.40 -12.53
C TYR A 9 -14.33 9.22 -12.63
N PHE A 10 -15.21 9.12 -11.62
CA PHE A 10 -16.45 9.89 -11.59
C PHE A 10 -16.23 11.38 -11.34
N ILE A 11 -15.24 11.74 -10.52
CA ILE A 11 -14.96 13.15 -10.19
C ILE A 11 -14.16 13.84 -11.31
N LYS A 12 -13.15 13.17 -11.85
CA LYS A 12 -12.24 13.73 -12.86
C LYS A 12 -11.91 12.72 -13.97
N PRO A 13 -12.86 12.42 -14.85
CA PRO A 13 -12.66 11.45 -15.93
C PRO A 13 -11.53 11.84 -16.89
N GLY A 14 -11.24 13.13 -17.02
CA GLY A 14 -10.17 13.64 -17.90
C GLY A 14 -8.75 13.22 -17.49
N LEU A 15 -8.53 12.84 -16.22
CA LEU A 15 -7.23 12.36 -15.75
C LEU A 15 -6.86 10.96 -16.25
N PHE A 16 -7.83 10.18 -16.70
CA PHE A 16 -7.62 8.80 -17.19
C PHE A 16 -7.10 8.74 -18.64
N ARG A 17 -6.57 9.84 -19.17
CA ARG A 17 -5.98 9.87 -20.52
C ARG A 17 -4.58 9.26 -20.60
N PHE A 18 -3.93 8.99 -19.47
CA PHE A 18 -2.61 8.34 -19.38
C PHE A 18 -1.55 8.92 -20.33
N ASP A 19 -1.41 10.23 -20.36
CA ASP A 19 -0.39 10.89 -21.16
C ASP A 19 0.97 10.81 -20.45
N LEU A 20 1.87 9.98 -21.01
CA LEU A 20 3.22 9.78 -20.48
C LEU A 20 4.21 10.86 -20.91
N THR A 21 3.78 11.82 -21.73
CA THR A 21 4.64 12.94 -22.19
C THR A 21 4.74 14.05 -21.15
N GLU A 22 3.86 14.06 -20.16
CA GLU A 22 3.89 15.05 -19.08
C GLU A 22 5.04 14.81 -18.10
N PRO A 23 5.63 15.88 -17.51
CA PRO A 23 6.71 15.72 -16.54
C PRO A 23 6.21 15.03 -15.27
N LEU A 24 7.04 14.12 -14.72
CA LEU A 24 6.70 13.33 -13.52
C LEU A 24 6.38 14.19 -12.29
N LEU A 25 7.07 15.29 -12.12
CA LEU A 25 6.89 16.16 -10.94
C LEU A 25 5.92 17.32 -11.20
N GLY A 26 5.75 17.76 -12.46
CA GLY A 26 4.84 18.83 -12.84
C GLY A 26 5.08 20.13 -12.09
N GLU A 27 4.03 20.95 -11.99
CA GLU A 27 4.05 22.22 -11.27
C GLU A 27 4.08 22.07 -9.74
N ASN A 28 3.60 20.93 -9.23
CA ASN A 28 3.51 20.61 -7.80
C ASN A 28 4.63 19.66 -7.34
N ALA A 29 5.86 19.87 -7.84
CA ALA A 29 6.99 18.99 -7.58
C ALA A 29 7.25 18.72 -6.10
N VAL A 30 7.12 19.74 -5.24
CA VAL A 30 7.36 19.63 -3.79
C VAL A 30 6.30 18.71 -3.14
N VAL A 31 5.03 18.90 -3.47
CA VAL A 31 3.93 18.10 -2.91
C VAL A 31 4.00 16.67 -3.39
N VAL A 32 4.21 16.45 -4.69
CA VAL A 32 4.36 15.12 -5.28
C VAL A 32 5.57 14.40 -4.69
N GLY A 33 6.71 15.07 -4.60
CA GLY A 33 7.92 14.51 -4.02
C GLY A 33 7.76 14.16 -2.54
N ALA A 34 7.11 15.01 -1.75
CA ALA A 34 6.84 14.76 -0.34
C ALA A 34 5.93 13.54 -0.14
N LEU A 35 4.83 13.47 -0.88
CA LEU A 35 3.90 12.33 -0.80
C LEU A 35 4.54 11.04 -1.32
N ALA A 36 5.36 11.11 -2.36
CA ALA A 36 6.12 9.95 -2.86
C ALA A 36 7.12 9.45 -1.80
N ALA A 37 7.82 10.35 -1.13
CA ALA A 37 8.74 9.98 -0.04
C ALA A 37 7.99 9.30 1.12
N ILE A 38 6.85 9.85 1.54
CA ILE A 38 6.01 9.25 2.59
C ILE A 38 5.48 7.87 2.13
N ALA A 39 5.08 7.74 0.87
CA ALA A 39 4.63 6.48 0.31
C ALA A 39 5.72 5.40 0.35
N ILE A 40 6.96 5.75 0.01
CA ILE A 40 8.11 4.84 0.10
C ILE A 40 8.36 4.43 1.55
N VAL A 41 8.35 5.37 2.48
CA VAL A 41 8.51 5.10 3.92
C VAL A 41 7.39 4.17 4.42
N ASN A 42 6.14 4.42 4.05
CA ASN A 42 5.01 3.57 4.40
C ASN A 42 5.18 2.15 3.84
N LEU A 43 5.62 2.04 2.59
CA LEU A 43 5.85 0.73 1.96
C LEU A 43 6.94 -0.06 2.69
N VAL A 44 8.09 0.56 2.94
CA VAL A 44 9.19 -0.08 3.69
C VAL A 44 8.75 -0.45 5.10
N THR A 45 8.04 0.45 5.79
CA THR A 45 7.52 0.21 7.14
C THR A 45 6.54 -0.96 7.14
N SER A 46 5.67 -1.06 6.13
CA SER A 46 4.70 -2.15 6.03
C SER A 46 5.36 -3.53 5.97
N PHE A 47 6.42 -3.67 5.18
CA PHE A 47 7.18 -4.92 5.11
C PHE A 47 7.98 -5.21 6.38
N THR A 48 8.56 -4.19 7.00
CA THR A 48 9.30 -4.32 8.27
C THR A 48 8.38 -4.77 9.39
N LEU A 49 7.19 -4.16 9.52
CA LEU A 49 6.20 -4.55 10.52
C LEU A 49 5.65 -5.95 10.24
N ARG A 50 5.39 -6.28 8.98
CA ARG A 50 4.96 -7.63 8.61
C ARG A 50 5.97 -8.67 9.08
N LYS A 51 7.25 -8.46 8.81
CA LYS A 51 8.33 -9.37 9.23
C LYS A 51 8.38 -9.51 10.76
N ARG A 52 8.21 -8.41 11.49
CA ARG A 52 8.19 -8.43 12.95
C ARG A 52 6.99 -9.18 13.50
N TYR A 53 5.79 -8.90 13.02
CA TYR A 53 4.56 -9.56 13.49
C TYR A 53 4.56 -11.06 13.18
N ILE A 54 5.03 -11.48 12.00
CA ILE A 54 5.14 -12.89 11.66
C ILE A 54 6.18 -13.59 12.52
N GLY A 55 7.33 -12.96 12.79
CA GLY A 55 8.32 -13.48 13.71
C GLY A 55 7.76 -13.69 15.12
N GLN A 56 6.99 -12.74 15.63
CA GLN A 56 6.30 -12.86 16.91
C GLN A 56 5.21 -13.93 16.89
N ALA A 57 4.47 -14.03 15.79
CA ALA A 57 3.44 -15.05 15.61
C ALA A 57 4.03 -16.46 15.70
N ILE A 58 5.17 -16.69 15.07
CA ILE A 58 5.88 -17.98 15.12
C ILE A 58 6.42 -18.25 16.53
N ALA A 59 7.03 -17.26 17.18
CA ALA A 59 7.61 -17.39 18.52
C ALA A 59 6.55 -17.67 19.59
N THR A 60 5.36 -17.09 19.47
CA THR A 60 4.27 -17.21 20.45
C THR A 60 3.20 -18.23 20.06
N GLY A 61 3.23 -18.77 18.84
CA GLY A 61 2.21 -19.66 18.32
C GLY A 61 0.85 -19.00 18.15
N SER A 62 0.83 -17.69 17.82
CA SER A 62 -0.39 -16.89 17.71
C SER A 62 -0.76 -16.59 16.26
N ILE A 63 -1.82 -17.22 15.75
CA ILE A 63 -2.38 -16.92 14.41
C ILE A 63 -2.95 -15.50 14.36
N ALA A 64 -3.44 -14.97 15.47
CA ALA A 64 -3.93 -13.60 15.57
C ALA A 64 -2.85 -12.56 15.18
N MET A 65 -1.59 -12.83 15.47
CA MET A 65 -0.47 -11.96 15.07
C MET A 65 -0.25 -11.95 13.54
N VAL A 66 -0.50 -13.08 12.87
CA VAL A 66 -0.48 -13.14 11.39
C VAL A 66 -1.58 -12.27 10.79
N GLN A 67 -2.77 -12.31 11.38
CA GLN A 67 -3.87 -11.42 11.00
C GLN A 67 -3.52 -9.94 11.21
N SER A 68 -2.90 -9.61 12.34
CA SER A 68 -2.46 -8.24 12.61
C SER A 68 -1.43 -7.76 11.58
N ALA A 69 -0.50 -8.62 11.19
CA ALA A 69 0.47 -8.32 10.13
C ALA A 69 -0.22 -7.97 8.81
N LEU A 70 -1.24 -8.74 8.44
CA LEU A 70 -2.01 -8.50 7.22
C LEU A 70 -2.76 -7.16 7.29
N ILE A 71 -3.48 -6.91 8.37
CA ILE A 71 -4.30 -5.70 8.54
C ILE A 71 -3.41 -4.44 8.51
N VAL A 72 -2.33 -4.42 9.27
CA VAL A 72 -1.42 -3.27 9.33
C VAL A 72 -0.71 -3.06 7.99
N GLY A 73 -0.23 -4.12 7.37
CA GLY A 73 0.41 -4.06 6.06
C GLY A 73 -0.52 -3.52 4.97
N CYS A 74 -1.76 -4.02 4.93
CA CYS A 74 -2.77 -3.57 3.97
C CYS A 74 -3.16 -2.11 4.21
N ALA A 75 -3.32 -1.69 5.48
CA ALA A 75 -3.65 -0.31 5.82
C ALA A 75 -2.56 0.68 5.36
N LEU A 76 -1.29 0.34 5.55
CA LEU A 76 -0.17 1.16 5.08
C LEU A 76 -0.10 1.23 3.56
N CYS A 77 -0.34 0.12 2.87
CA CYS A 77 -0.38 0.09 1.40
C CYS A 77 -1.59 0.84 0.84
N GLU A 78 -2.72 0.78 1.54
CA GLU A 78 -3.93 1.52 1.16
C GLU A 78 -3.73 3.04 1.30
N SER A 79 -2.97 3.49 2.29
CA SER A 79 -2.62 4.91 2.44
C SER A 79 -1.83 5.44 1.24
N ILE A 80 -1.01 4.61 0.60
CA ILE A 80 -0.28 4.99 -0.62
C ILE A 80 -1.27 5.27 -1.77
N SER A 81 -2.27 4.42 -1.95
CA SER A 81 -3.33 4.64 -2.95
C SER A 81 -4.17 5.88 -2.64
N LEU A 82 -4.37 6.18 -1.35
CA LEU A 82 -5.05 7.39 -0.90
C LEU A 82 -4.27 8.66 -1.27
N PHE A 83 -2.95 8.63 -1.22
CA PHE A 83 -2.11 9.74 -1.70
C PHE A 83 -2.30 9.95 -3.21
N GLY A 84 -2.40 8.88 -3.99
CA GLY A 84 -2.72 8.97 -5.40
C GLY A 84 -4.08 9.63 -5.65
N LEU A 85 -5.10 9.24 -4.90
CA LEU A 85 -6.42 9.87 -4.95
C LEU A 85 -6.36 11.36 -4.63
N LEU A 86 -5.65 11.74 -3.57
CA LEU A 86 -5.47 13.13 -3.15
C LEU A 86 -4.79 13.96 -4.24
N LEU A 87 -3.69 13.44 -4.82
CA LEU A 87 -2.98 14.11 -5.90
C LEU A 87 -3.85 14.28 -7.15
N GLY A 88 -4.65 13.27 -7.48
CA GLY A 88 -5.57 13.34 -8.60
C GLY A 88 -6.67 14.39 -8.41
N ILE A 89 -7.29 14.44 -7.23
CA ILE A 89 -8.41 15.36 -6.96
C ILE A 89 -7.92 16.79 -6.73
N ALA A 90 -6.90 16.98 -5.90
CA ALA A 90 -6.48 18.31 -5.46
C ALA A 90 -5.53 19.01 -6.43
N PHE A 91 -4.70 18.26 -7.14
CA PHE A 91 -3.61 18.78 -7.97
C PHE A 91 -3.66 18.36 -9.44
N ASP A 92 -4.70 17.67 -9.88
CA ASP A 92 -4.85 17.15 -11.25
C ASP A 92 -3.62 16.35 -11.72
N TYR A 93 -2.98 15.61 -10.80
CA TYR A 93 -1.73 14.91 -11.07
C TYR A 93 -1.95 13.71 -12.02
N PRO A 94 -1.34 13.70 -13.22
CA PRO A 94 -1.63 12.70 -14.25
C PRO A 94 -1.11 11.30 -13.91
N TYR A 95 -0.09 11.20 -13.05
CA TYR A 95 0.51 9.93 -12.64
C TYR A 95 -0.04 9.37 -11.32
N PHE A 96 -1.24 9.78 -10.92
CA PHE A 96 -1.92 9.26 -9.72
C PHE A 96 -2.02 7.73 -9.71
N PHE A 97 -2.16 7.13 -10.88
CA PHE A 97 -2.27 5.68 -11.04
C PHE A 97 -1.01 4.93 -10.55
N ALA A 98 0.17 5.53 -10.60
CA ALA A 98 1.39 4.92 -10.10
C ALA A 98 1.28 4.63 -8.60
N PHE A 99 0.74 5.55 -7.81
CA PHE A 99 0.47 5.35 -6.38
C PHE A 99 -0.54 4.22 -6.15
N SER A 100 -1.58 4.15 -6.96
CA SER A 100 -2.58 3.08 -6.87
C SER A 100 -1.98 1.72 -7.21
N ILE A 101 -1.15 1.62 -8.26
CA ILE A 101 -0.46 0.38 -8.63
C ILE A 101 0.47 -0.08 -7.50
N VAL A 102 1.28 0.81 -6.95
CA VAL A 102 2.18 0.50 -5.83
C VAL A 102 1.39 0.02 -4.62
N GLY A 103 0.29 0.69 -4.29
CA GLY A 103 -0.58 0.29 -3.19
C GLY A 103 -1.21 -1.10 -3.40
N ILE A 104 -1.72 -1.38 -4.60
CA ILE A 104 -2.32 -2.67 -4.95
C ILE A 104 -1.27 -3.79 -4.89
N VAL A 105 -0.13 -3.61 -5.54
CA VAL A 105 0.97 -4.59 -5.52
C VAL A 105 1.46 -4.83 -4.09
N GLY A 106 1.65 -3.75 -3.31
CA GLY A 106 2.03 -3.84 -1.90
C GLY A 106 1.02 -4.67 -1.10
N THR A 107 -0.27 -4.41 -1.28
CA THR A 107 -1.33 -5.19 -0.62
C THR A 107 -1.28 -6.67 -1.00
N MET A 108 -1.11 -6.97 -2.29
CA MET A 108 -1.02 -8.36 -2.75
C MET A 108 0.18 -9.09 -2.13
N LEU A 109 1.30 -8.40 -1.97
CA LEU A 109 2.50 -8.98 -1.34
C LEU A 109 2.35 -9.21 0.17
N HIS A 110 1.36 -8.58 0.80
CA HIS A 110 1.07 -8.76 2.23
C HIS A 110 0.15 -9.94 2.53
N PHE A 111 -0.43 -10.59 1.52
CA PHE A 111 -1.23 -11.78 1.77
C PHE A 111 -0.41 -12.85 2.51
N PRO A 112 -0.98 -13.46 3.56
CA PRO A 112 -0.26 -14.47 4.36
C PRO A 112 0.05 -15.70 3.50
N ARG A 113 1.28 -16.17 3.61
CA ARG A 113 1.68 -17.42 2.97
C ARG A 113 1.22 -18.61 3.82
N ARG A 114 0.89 -19.71 3.18
CA ARG A 114 0.50 -20.94 3.90
C ARG A 114 1.56 -21.36 4.93
N GLY A 115 2.85 -21.19 4.60
CA GLY A 115 3.95 -21.48 5.51
C GLY A 115 3.94 -20.63 6.78
N ASP A 116 3.57 -19.35 6.70
CA ASP A 116 3.49 -18.46 7.86
C ASP A 116 2.38 -18.89 8.81
N ILE A 117 1.23 -19.29 8.26
CA ILE A 117 0.10 -19.77 9.05
C ILE A 117 0.44 -21.10 9.72
N HIS A 118 1.05 -22.04 9.00
CA HIS A 118 1.50 -23.31 9.55
C HIS A 118 2.52 -23.11 10.66
N ALA A 119 3.54 -22.27 10.44
CA ALA A 119 4.58 -21.99 11.43
C ALA A 119 4.00 -21.35 12.69
N ALA A 120 3.03 -20.44 12.55
CA ALA A 120 2.36 -19.79 13.68
C ALA A 120 1.39 -20.71 14.41
N SER A 121 0.83 -21.73 13.75
CA SER A 121 -0.07 -22.71 14.38
C SER A 121 0.68 -23.83 15.11
N PHE A 122 1.95 -24.01 14.83
CA PHE A 122 2.77 -25.01 15.51
C PHE A 122 3.07 -24.56 16.96
N LYS A 123 2.66 -25.39 17.94
CA LYS A 123 2.97 -25.15 19.36
C LYS A 123 4.21 -25.95 19.74
N PRO A 124 5.33 -25.28 20.08
CA PRO A 124 6.51 -26.00 20.57
C PRO A 124 6.17 -26.76 21.86
N GLY A 125 6.55 -28.03 21.94
CA GLY A 125 6.38 -28.84 23.15
C GLY A 125 5.10 -29.68 23.24
N LEU A 126 4.33 -29.72 22.17
CA LEU A 126 3.21 -30.67 22.04
C LEU A 126 3.58 -31.89 21.20
#